data_eacc537da82e49904dbcf26cf461b256
#
_entry.id   eacc537da82e49904dbcf26cf461b256
#
_cell.length_a   1.000
_cell.length_b   1.000
_cell.length_c   1.000
_cell.angle_alpha   90.00
_cell.angle_beta   90.00
_cell.angle_gamma   90.00
#
_symmetry.space_group_name_H-M   'P 1'
#
loop_
_entity.id
_entity.type
_entity.pdbx_description
1 polymer ?
#
loop_
_entity_poly.entity_id
_entity_poly.type
_entity_poly.pdbx_seq_one_letter_code
_entity_poly.pdbx_strand_id
1 'polypeptide(L)'
;MKEIKQFGLIGRNIDYSFSRNYFTDKFNSIEKLSNCEYINFDIKSIEEVNFIFDRKNLFGLNVTIPYKENIIDYLDEVDNLAYEIGSVNTICFENQKKIGYNTDIIGFKKTLEINSLDNFDSVLILGSGGASKTVEYFCKKNNLSYKIVSRQKKNNYLSYKDIDKDILSNSVLIVNCTPVGTFPNINYSPDLPYNLINDRSIFFDLVYNPEETLFMKKGKKIGCRTINGYQMLKFQADESWDLWENQ
;
A
#
# COMPACT_ATOMS: atom_id res chain seq x y z
N MET A 1 -31.44 13.71 15.29
CA MET A 1 -30.00 13.78 14.95
C MET A 1 -29.77 12.77 13.83
N LYS A 2 -29.04 13.13 12.77
CA LYS A 2 -28.65 12.13 11.73
C LYS A 2 -27.74 11.10 12.37
N GLU A 3 -27.96 9.84 12.06
CA GLU A 3 -27.11 8.75 12.50
C GLU A 3 -25.70 8.92 11.94
N ILE A 4 -24.67 8.74 12.79
CA ILE A 4 -23.27 8.89 12.39
C ILE A 4 -22.84 7.65 11.60
N LYS A 5 -22.36 7.85 10.40
CA LYS A 5 -21.76 6.81 9.57
C LYS A 5 -20.28 6.66 9.91
N GLN A 6 -19.87 5.48 10.30
CA GLN A 6 -18.49 5.19 10.69
C GLN A 6 -17.71 4.54 9.53
N PHE A 7 -16.57 5.12 9.26
CA PHE A 7 -15.53 4.54 8.41
C PHE A 7 -14.27 4.36 9.25
N GLY A 8 -13.31 3.60 8.78
CA GLY A 8 -12.10 3.49 9.57
C GLY A 8 -10.96 2.73 8.92
N LEU A 9 -9.84 2.69 9.65
CA LEU A 9 -8.65 1.94 9.27
C LEU A 9 -8.36 0.86 10.30
N ILE A 10 -8.24 -0.39 9.84
CA ILE A 10 -7.75 -1.52 10.63
C ILE A 10 -6.26 -1.68 10.39
N GLY A 11 -5.49 -1.72 11.46
CA GLY A 11 -4.05 -1.95 11.37
C GLY A 11 -3.43 -2.16 12.76
N ARG A 12 -2.12 -2.16 12.83
CA ARG A 12 -1.37 -2.26 14.08
C ARG A 12 -0.37 -1.13 14.19
N ASN A 13 -0.36 -0.42 15.33
CA ASN A 13 0.46 0.77 15.58
C ASN A 13 0.19 1.86 14.53
N ILE A 14 -1.08 2.24 14.34
CA ILE A 14 -1.55 3.12 13.25
C ILE A 14 -1.93 4.52 13.71
N ASP A 15 -1.54 4.96 14.90
CA ASP A 15 -1.88 6.28 15.46
C ASP A 15 -1.50 7.45 14.54
N TYR A 16 -0.43 7.27 13.76
CA TYR A 16 0.10 8.25 12.81
C TYR A 16 -0.49 8.14 11.40
N SER A 17 -1.59 7.42 11.24
CA SER A 17 -2.16 7.14 9.92
C SER A 17 -2.59 8.41 9.18
N PHE A 18 -2.14 8.52 7.94
CA PHE A 18 -2.58 9.56 7.00
C PHE A 18 -4.07 9.43 6.66
N SER A 19 -4.59 8.22 6.52
CA SER A 19 -5.97 7.97 6.09
C SER A 19 -6.97 8.66 7.00
N ARG A 20 -6.73 8.66 8.33
CA ARG A 20 -7.60 9.35 9.28
C ARG A 20 -7.68 10.86 8.99
N ASN A 21 -6.55 11.52 8.81
CA ASN A 21 -6.53 12.95 8.52
C ASN A 21 -7.17 13.24 7.16
N TYR A 22 -6.81 12.46 6.13
CA TYR A 22 -7.34 12.58 4.78
C TYR A 22 -8.88 12.51 4.73
N PHE A 23 -9.48 11.48 5.35
CA PHE A 23 -10.93 11.32 5.36
C PHE A 23 -11.62 12.31 6.30
N THR A 24 -11.00 12.67 7.42
CA THR A 24 -11.54 13.72 8.31
C THR A 24 -11.62 15.07 7.57
N ASP A 25 -10.58 15.46 6.84
CA ASP A 25 -10.57 16.68 6.03
C ASP A 25 -11.62 16.61 4.91
N LYS A 26 -11.73 15.46 4.23
CA LYS A 26 -12.76 15.22 3.20
C LYS A 26 -14.17 15.37 3.77
N PHE A 27 -14.45 14.75 4.93
CA PHE A 27 -15.76 14.80 5.55
C PHE A 27 -16.12 16.22 6.04
N ASN A 28 -15.16 16.96 6.56
CA ASN A 28 -15.34 18.34 7.01
C ASN A 28 -15.53 19.32 5.84
N SER A 29 -14.97 19.03 4.67
CA SER A 29 -15.04 19.91 3.50
C SER A 29 -16.34 19.80 2.71
N ILE A 30 -17.14 18.75 2.94
CA ILE A 30 -18.36 18.46 2.17
C ILE A 30 -19.55 18.37 3.11
N GLU A 31 -20.48 19.31 3.04
CA GLU A 31 -21.64 19.43 3.94
C GLU A 31 -22.47 18.14 4.04
N LYS A 32 -22.69 17.43 2.91
CA LYS A 32 -23.42 16.16 2.88
C LYS A 32 -22.78 15.04 3.70
N LEU A 33 -21.49 15.16 4.01
CA LEU A 33 -20.70 14.19 4.76
C LEU A 33 -20.51 14.58 6.25
N SER A 34 -21.20 15.60 6.71
CA SER A 34 -21.10 16.10 8.09
C SER A 34 -21.50 15.09 9.18
N ASN A 35 -22.16 13.99 8.79
CA ASN A 35 -22.47 12.86 9.67
C ASN A 35 -21.57 11.65 9.45
N CYS A 36 -20.41 11.82 8.79
CA CYS A 36 -19.40 10.77 8.62
C CYS A 36 -18.23 11.00 9.59
N GLU A 37 -17.67 9.92 10.11
CA GLU A 37 -16.44 9.96 10.91
C GLU A 37 -15.47 8.85 10.45
N TYR A 38 -14.18 9.08 10.63
CA TYR A 38 -13.15 8.10 10.31
C TYR A 38 -12.32 7.75 11.56
N ILE A 39 -12.27 6.47 11.91
CA ILE A 39 -11.71 5.96 13.17
C ILE A 39 -10.50 5.04 12.86
N ASN A 40 -9.44 5.15 13.66
CA ASN A 40 -8.37 4.16 13.66
C ASN A 40 -8.73 3.01 14.60
N PHE A 41 -8.83 1.81 14.07
CA PHE A 41 -8.97 0.56 14.82
C PHE A 41 -7.60 -0.11 14.92
N ASP A 42 -6.83 0.31 15.93
CA ASP A 42 -5.52 -0.26 16.24
C ASP A 42 -5.70 -1.57 17.00
N ILE A 43 -5.52 -2.70 16.34
CA ILE A 43 -5.72 -4.04 16.90
C ILE A 43 -4.40 -4.80 17.02
N LYS A 44 -4.28 -5.60 18.08
CA LYS A 44 -3.07 -6.39 18.35
C LYS A 44 -3.05 -7.71 17.61
N SER A 45 -4.24 -8.26 17.31
CA SER A 45 -4.41 -9.50 16.56
C SER A 45 -5.58 -9.39 15.59
N ILE A 46 -5.58 -10.21 14.53
CA ILE A 46 -6.62 -10.15 13.49
C ILE A 46 -8.00 -10.58 14.02
N GLU A 47 -8.04 -11.44 15.03
CA GLU A 47 -9.28 -11.95 15.62
C GLU A 47 -10.15 -10.83 16.24
N GLU A 48 -9.52 -9.73 16.64
CA GLU A 48 -10.22 -8.55 17.19
C GLU A 48 -11.11 -7.87 16.14
N VAL A 49 -10.94 -8.17 14.85
CA VAL A 49 -11.76 -7.60 13.77
C VAL A 49 -13.25 -7.90 13.96
N ASN A 50 -13.60 -9.04 14.56
CA ASN A 50 -15.00 -9.42 14.81
C ASN A 50 -15.72 -8.37 15.67
N PHE A 51 -15.07 -7.80 16.68
CA PHE A 51 -15.65 -6.72 17.51
C PHE A 51 -15.85 -5.42 16.72
N ILE A 52 -15.06 -5.20 15.66
CA ILE A 52 -15.23 -4.05 14.77
C ILE A 52 -16.42 -4.27 13.87
N PHE A 53 -16.59 -5.47 13.31
CA PHE A 53 -17.69 -5.84 12.41
C PHE A 53 -19.06 -5.82 13.12
N ASP A 54 -19.10 -6.03 14.42
CA ASP A 54 -20.34 -5.96 15.23
C ASP A 54 -20.89 -4.53 15.45
N ARG A 55 -20.17 -3.50 14.98
CA ARG A 55 -20.61 -2.10 15.13
C ARG A 55 -21.74 -1.79 14.15
N LYS A 56 -22.83 -1.21 14.69
CA LYS A 56 -24.08 -1.00 13.92
C LYS A 56 -23.96 0.01 12.79
N ASN A 57 -23.07 1.02 12.91
CA ASN A 57 -23.01 2.15 11.99
C ASN A 57 -21.75 2.14 11.15
N LEU A 58 -21.20 0.96 10.89
CA LEU A 58 -19.99 0.77 10.10
C LEU A 58 -20.36 0.71 8.61
N PHE A 59 -19.78 1.63 7.82
CA PHE A 59 -20.07 1.79 6.40
C PHE A 59 -18.90 1.40 5.49
N GLY A 60 -17.68 1.46 5.97
CA GLY A 60 -16.51 1.06 5.19
C GLY A 60 -15.25 1.02 6.02
N LEU A 61 -14.33 0.17 5.64
CA LEU A 61 -13.04 0.03 6.31
C LEU A 61 -11.90 -0.02 5.31
N ASN A 62 -10.81 0.67 5.63
CA ASN A 62 -9.51 0.34 5.04
C ASN A 62 -8.77 -0.68 5.94
N VAL A 63 -7.87 -1.42 5.34
CA VAL A 63 -7.00 -2.38 6.02
C VAL A 63 -5.55 -2.09 5.65
N THR A 64 -4.68 -2.03 6.66
CA THR A 64 -3.25 -1.83 6.47
C THR A 64 -2.42 -2.89 7.17
N ILE A 65 -1.12 -2.70 7.22
CA ILE A 65 -0.14 -3.62 7.83
C ILE A 65 -0.54 -3.93 9.28
N PRO A 66 -0.47 -5.20 9.71
CA PRO A 66 -0.02 -6.38 8.97
C PRO A 66 -1.17 -7.22 8.37
N TYR A 67 -2.39 -6.71 8.33
CA TYR A 67 -3.62 -7.50 8.21
C TYR A 67 -4.19 -7.65 6.80
N LYS A 68 -3.61 -7.02 5.76
CA LYS A 68 -4.14 -7.03 4.37
C LYS A 68 -4.34 -8.44 3.76
N GLU A 69 -3.56 -9.41 4.22
CA GLU A 69 -3.68 -10.81 3.78
C GLU A 69 -4.66 -11.57 4.67
N ASN A 70 -4.46 -11.49 5.99
CA ASN A 70 -5.23 -12.27 6.96
C ASN A 70 -6.71 -11.85 7.05
N ILE A 71 -7.05 -10.61 6.70
CA ILE A 71 -8.44 -10.13 6.73
C ILE A 71 -9.35 -10.90 5.77
N ILE A 72 -8.79 -11.49 4.72
CA ILE A 72 -9.52 -12.25 3.70
C ILE A 72 -10.35 -13.36 4.35
N ASP A 73 -9.82 -14.03 5.36
CA ASP A 73 -10.48 -15.16 6.05
C ASP A 73 -11.70 -14.71 6.91
N TYR A 74 -11.90 -13.40 7.09
CA TYR A 74 -12.97 -12.78 7.88
C TYR A 74 -14.05 -12.12 7.03
N LEU A 75 -13.92 -12.19 5.70
CA LEU A 75 -14.85 -11.58 4.75
C LEU A 75 -15.82 -12.61 4.18
N ASP A 76 -17.01 -12.13 3.79
CA ASP A 76 -18.01 -12.99 3.17
C ASP A 76 -17.72 -13.18 1.67
N GLU A 77 -17.16 -12.14 1.02
CA GLU A 77 -16.77 -12.16 -0.39
C GLU A 77 -15.48 -11.35 -0.61
N VAL A 78 -14.75 -11.68 -1.64
CA VAL A 78 -13.56 -10.93 -2.10
C VAL A 78 -13.72 -10.69 -3.59
N ASP A 79 -13.58 -9.43 -4.00
CA ASP A 79 -13.58 -9.07 -5.43
C ASP A 79 -12.49 -9.85 -6.19
N ASN A 80 -12.77 -10.18 -7.45
CA ASN A 80 -11.88 -11.00 -8.28
C ASN A 80 -10.46 -10.43 -8.35
N LEU A 81 -10.32 -9.11 -8.46
CA LEU A 81 -9.01 -8.46 -8.51
C LEU A 81 -8.26 -8.59 -7.18
N ALA A 82 -8.94 -8.35 -6.06
CA ALA A 82 -8.36 -8.51 -4.73
C ALA A 82 -8.00 -9.97 -4.43
N TYR A 83 -8.81 -10.91 -4.90
CA TYR A 83 -8.55 -12.35 -4.81
C TYR A 83 -7.30 -12.76 -5.61
N GLU A 84 -7.17 -12.33 -6.87
CA GLU A 84 -5.98 -12.61 -7.69
C GLU A 84 -4.70 -11.98 -7.09
N ILE A 85 -4.80 -10.81 -6.46
CA ILE A 85 -3.70 -10.15 -5.75
C ILE A 85 -3.37 -10.90 -4.45
N GLY A 86 -4.37 -11.49 -3.79
CA GLY A 86 -4.26 -12.12 -2.47
C GLY A 86 -4.01 -11.09 -1.35
N SER A 87 -4.61 -9.91 -1.47
CA SER A 87 -4.49 -8.80 -0.50
C SER A 87 -5.70 -7.87 -0.59
N VAL A 88 -6.29 -7.53 0.54
CA VAL A 88 -7.42 -6.61 0.68
C VAL A 88 -6.97 -5.38 1.46
N ASN A 89 -7.27 -4.19 0.97
CA ASN A 89 -7.02 -2.93 1.67
C ASN A 89 -8.29 -2.08 1.87
N THR A 90 -9.44 -2.52 1.33
CA THR A 90 -10.73 -1.82 1.43
C THR A 90 -11.84 -2.84 1.61
N ILE A 91 -12.77 -2.57 2.54
CA ILE A 91 -13.95 -3.41 2.81
C ILE A 91 -15.19 -2.56 2.66
N CYS A 92 -16.14 -3.06 1.89
CA CYS A 92 -17.49 -2.54 1.75
C CYS A 92 -18.50 -3.42 2.51
N PHE A 93 -19.61 -2.80 2.95
CA PHE A 93 -20.71 -3.48 3.64
C PHE A 93 -21.97 -3.41 2.79
N GLU A 94 -22.21 -4.40 1.95
CA GLU A 94 -23.32 -4.45 1.01
C GLU A 94 -24.24 -5.64 1.33
N ASN A 95 -25.55 -5.40 1.42
CA ASN A 95 -26.55 -6.44 1.66
C ASN A 95 -26.18 -7.37 2.85
N GLN A 96 -25.68 -6.81 3.94
CA GLN A 96 -25.19 -7.51 5.14
C GLN A 96 -23.93 -8.37 4.91
N LYS A 97 -23.26 -8.25 3.77
CA LYS A 97 -22.01 -8.92 3.46
C LYS A 97 -20.82 -7.97 3.57
N LYS A 98 -19.70 -8.50 4.01
CA LYS A 98 -18.39 -7.84 4.01
C LYS A 98 -17.66 -8.24 2.74
N ILE A 99 -17.46 -7.29 1.83
CA ILE A 99 -16.82 -7.53 0.53
C ILE A 99 -15.45 -6.84 0.51
N GLY A 100 -14.42 -7.60 0.22
CA GLY A 100 -13.03 -7.10 0.19
C GLY A 100 -12.58 -6.68 -1.19
N TYR A 101 -11.91 -5.53 -1.26
CA TYR A 101 -11.34 -4.93 -2.48
C TYR A 101 -9.87 -4.61 -2.31
N ASN A 102 -9.16 -4.42 -3.43
CA ASN A 102 -7.80 -3.91 -3.43
C ASN A 102 -7.71 -2.62 -4.25
N THR A 103 -7.71 -1.47 -3.58
CA THR A 103 -7.55 -0.15 -4.22
C THR A 103 -6.08 0.27 -4.35
N ASP A 104 -5.14 -0.43 -3.69
CA ASP A 104 -3.70 -0.16 -3.84
C ASP A 104 -3.23 -0.31 -5.28
N ILE A 105 -3.78 -1.28 -6.04
CA ILE A 105 -3.42 -1.49 -7.45
C ILE A 105 -3.80 -0.29 -8.32
N ILE A 106 -4.94 0.34 -8.03
CA ILE A 106 -5.37 1.54 -8.73
C ILE A 106 -4.45 2.71 -8.40
N GLY A 107 -4.15 2.88 -7.10
CA GLY A 107 -3.20 3.89 -6.63
C GLY A 107 -1.82 3.72 -7.25
N PHE A 108 -1.30 2.49 -7.30
CA PHE A 108 -0.01 2.18 -7.90
C PHE A 108 0.02 2.51 -9.40
N LYS A 109 -0.96 2.02 -10.18
CA LYS A 109 -1.06 2.28 -11.63
C LYS A 109 -1.15 3.77 -11.94
N LYS A 110 -2.10 4.48 -11.31
CA LYS A 110 -2.27 5.93 -11.49
C LYS A 110 -0.97 6.71 -11.15
N THR A 111 -0.23 6.26 -10.13
CA THR A 111 1.04 6.92 -9.78
C THR A 111 2.11 6.70 -10.84
N LEU A 112 2.22 5.51 -11.43
CA LEU A 112 3.14 5.26 -12.54
C LEU A 112 2.76 6.14 -13.75
N GLU A 113 1.50 6.19 -14.11
CA GLU A 113 0.96 6.94 -15.26
C GLU A 113 1.26 8.44 -15.16
N ILE A 114 0.87 9.10 -14.04
CA ILE A 114 1.06 10.55 -13.88
C ILE A 114 2.53 10.96 -13.81
N ASN A 115 3.40 10.02 -13.45
CA ASN A 115 4.84 10.21 -13.42
C ASN A 115 5.52 9.74 -14.72
N SER A 116 4.79 9.26 -15.73
CA SER A 116 5.34 8.72 -16.98
C SER A 116 6.47 7.71 -16.70
N LEU A 117 6.19 6.73 -15.84
CA LEU A 117 7.13 5.68 -15.45
C LEU A 117 6.84 4.41 -16.26
N ASP A 118 7.35 4.38 -17.46
CA ASP A 118 7.22 3.28 -18.44
C ASP A 118 8.56 2.77 -18.98
N ASN A 119 9.66 3.49 -18.71
CA ASN A 119 10.99 3.19 -19.20
C ASN A 119 11.84 2.46 -18.15
N PHE A 120 11.52 1.21 -17.88
CA PHE A 120 12.34 0.30 -17.09
C PHE A 120 12.28 -1.14 -17.66
N ASP A 121 13.39 -1.87 -17.53
CA ASP A 121 13.52 -3.22 -18.10
C ASP A 121 12.96 -4.30 -17.16
N SER A 122 12.99 -4.03 -15.87
CA SER A 122 12.55 -4.97 -14.82
C SER A 122 12.13 -4.26 -13.54
N VAL A 123 11.54 -5.02 -12.62
CA VAL A 123 11.08 -4.51 -11.31
C VAL A 123 11.76 -5.26 -10.18
N LEU A 124 12.32 -4.53 -9.21
CA LEU A 124 12.83 -5.08 -7.96
C LEU A 124 11.89 -4.69 -6.82
N ILE A 125 11.18 -5.67 -6.28
CA ILE A 125 10.18 -5.48 -5.23
C ILE A 125 10.83 -5.77 -3.87
N LEU A 126 10.96 -4.75 -3.02
CA LEU A 126 11.53 -4.90 -1.68
C LEU A 126 10.42 -5.12 -0.66
N GLY A 127 10.38 -6.31 -0.08
CA GLY A 127 9.35 -6.75 0.86
C GLY A 127 8.47 -7.87 0.31
N SER A 128 7.68 -8.51 1.17
CA SER A 128 6.85 -9.67 0.85
C SER A 128 5.46 -9.65 1.50
N GLY A 129 4.95 -8.49 1.87
CA GLY A 129 3.62 -8.29 2.46
C GLY A 129 2.57 -7.85 1.42
N GLY A 130 1.38 -7.46 1.87
CA GLY A 130 0.24 -7.12 1.01
C GLY A 130 0.54 -6.09 -0.09
N ALA A 131 1.31 -5.03 0.20
CA ALA A 131 1.70 -4.05 -0.82
C ALA A 131 2.62 -4.66 -1.90
N SER A 132 3.51 -5.59 -1.52
CA SER A 132 4.36 -6.31 -2.48
C SER A 132 3.55 -7.18 -3.43
N LYS A 133 2.48 -7.81 -2.94
CA LYS A 133 1.56 -8.60 -3.77
C LYS A 133 0.87 -7.76 -4.84
N THR A 134 0.52 -6.52 -4.50
CA THR A 134 -0.04 -5.56 -5.46
C THR A 134 0.94 -5.26 -6.60
N VAL A 135 2.21 -5.00 -6.27
CA VAL A 135 3.25 -4.73 -7.28
C VAL A 135 3.59 -5.99 -8.08
N GLU A 136 3.65 -7.15 -7.43
CA GLU A 136 3.84 -8.45 -8.09
C GLU A 136 2.73 -8.73 -9.10
N TYR A 137 1.47 -8.50 -8.72
CA TYR A 137 0.32 -8.64 -9.61
C TYR A 137 0.42 -7.72 -10.81
N PHE A 138 0.79 -6.45 -10.59
CA PHE A 138 1.02 -5.50 -11.68
C PHE A 138 2.07 -6.03 -12.66
N CYS A 139 3.19 -6.55 -12.17
CA CYS A 139 4.24 -7.11 -13.02
C CYS A 139 3.73 -8.30 -13.84
N LYS A 140 3.02 -9.23 -13.22
CA LYS A 140 2.44 -10.41 -13.90
C LYS A 140 1.47 -10.01 -15.01
N LYS A 141 0.56 -9.08 -14.75
CA LYS A 141 -0.45 -8.63 -15.73
C LYS A 141 0.15 -7.86 -16.91
N ASN A 142 1.31 -7.22 -16.71
CA ASN A 142 2.00 -6.48 -17.78
C ASN A 142 3.19 -7.25 -18.37
N ASN A 143 3.36 -8.55 -18.05
CA ASN A 143 4.46 -9.41 -18.52
C ASN A 143 5.86 -8.80 -18.22
N LEU A 144 6.00 -8.08 -17.11
CA LEU A 144 7.27 -7.49 -16.70
C LEU A 144 8.12 -8.51 -15.95
N SER A 145 9.41 -8.53 -16.21
CA SER A 145 10.37 -9.28 -15.41
C SER A 145 10.47 -8.66 -14.02
N TYR A 146 10.40 -9.48 -12.97
CA TYR A 146 10.53 -8.97 -11.59
C TYR A 146 11.25 -9.95 -10.67
N LYS A 147 11.80 -9.41 -9.58
CA LYS A 147 12.36 -10.15 -8.44
C LYS A 147 11.79 -9.59 -7.14
N ILE A 148 11.52 -10.47 -6.19
CA ILE A 148 11.08 -10.09 -4.84
C ILE A 148 12.23 -10.30 -3.87
N VAL A 149 12.52 -9.30 -3.07
CA VAL A 149 13.55 -9.35 -2.03
C VAL A 149 12.89 -9.36 -0.66
N SER A 150 13.23 -10.33 0.17
CA SER A 150 12.68 -10.47 1.52
C SER A 150 13.77 -10.85 2.53
N ARG A 151 13.59 -10.42 3.79
CA ARG A 151 14.42 -10.89 4.91
C ARG A 151 14.20 -12.37 5.22
N GLN A 152 12.99 -12.86 4.95
CA GLN A 152 12.64 -14.27 5.09
C GLN A 152 12.81 -14.98 3.75
N LYS A 153 13.68 -15.98 3.71
CA LYS A 153 13.87 -16.81 2.53
C LYS A 153 12.60 -17.65 2.29
N LYS A 154 11.86 -17.33 1.21
CA LYS A 154 10.79 -18.16 0.65
C LYS A 154 11.25 -18.66 -0.71
N ASN A 155 10.69 -19.77 -1.20
CA ASN A 155 11.21 -20.56 -2.32
C ASN A 155 11.67 -19.80 -3.58
N ASN A 156 11.15 -18.60 -3.86
CA ASN A 156 11.53 -17.82 -5.05
C ASN A 156 11.93 -16.38 -4.72
N TYR A 157 12.13 -16.04 -3.43
CA TYR A 157 12.52 -14.69 -3.03
C TYR A 157 14.03 -14.61 -2.83
N LEU A 158 14.60 -13.51 -3.26
CA LEU A 158 15.99 -13.16 -2.99
C LEU A 158 16.13 -12.65 -1.55
N SER A 159 17.29 -12.87 -0.97
CA SER A 159 17.75 -12.06 0.17
C SER A 159 18.46 -10.80 -0.34
N TYR A 160 18.65 -9.81 0.50
CA TYR A 160 19.42 -8.61 0.13
C TYR A 160 20.86 -8.93 -0.31
N LYS A 161 21.42 -10.05 0.16
CA LYS A 161 22.78 -10.51 -0.19
C LYS A 161 22.86 -11.15 -1.58
N ASP A 162 21.71 -11.57 -2.12
CA ASP A 162 21.62 -12.20 -3.44
C ASP A 162 21.48 -11.16 -4.56
N ILE A 163 21.40 -9.87 -4.21
CA ILE A 163 21.28 -8.78 -5.20
C ILE A 163 22.69 -8.48 -5.74
N ASP A 164 22.89 -8.81 -6.99
CA ASP A 164 24.15 -8.65 -7.69
C ASP A 164 24.08 -7.59 -8.81
N LYS A 165 25.18 -7.47 -9.55
CA LYS A 165 25.29 -6.53 -10.67
C LYS A 165 24.35 -6.89 -11.80
N ASP A 166 24.08 -8.16 -12.06
CA ASP A 166 23.25 -8.60 -13.20
C ASP A 166 21.79 -8.17 -13.00
N ILE A 167 21.31 -8.18 -11.73
CA ILE A 167 19.98 -7.69 -11.38
C ILE A 167 19.86 -6.17 -11.54
N LEU A 168 20.95 -5.41 -11.29
CA LEU A 168 20.95 -3.95 -11.18
C LEU A 168 21.60 -3.21 -12.37
N SER A 169 22.13 -3.93 -13.36
CA SER A 169 22.88 -3.35 -14.51
C SER A 169 21.98 -2.62 -15.51
N ASN A 170 20.72 -3.00 -15.61
CA ASN A 170 19.73 -2.40 -16.49
C ASN A 170 18.95 -1.29 -15.77
N SER A 171 18.02 -0.64 -16.48
CA SER A 171 17.07 0.27 -15.86
C SER A 171 16.05 -0.53 -15.05
N VAL A 172 16.07 -0.39 -13.71
CA VAL A 172 15.20 -1.14 -12.80
C VAL A 172 14.27 -0.19 -12.07
N LEU A 173 12.97 -0.51 -12.04
CA LEU A 173 12.03 0.10 -11.10
C LEU A 173 12.19 -0.59 -9.73
N ILE A 174 12.80 0.09 -8.78
CA ILE A 174 13.03 -0.43 -7.42
C ILE A 174 11.92 0.09 -6.52
N VAL A 175 11.01 -0.79 -6.10
CA VAL A 175 9.84 -0.43 -5.28
C VAL A 175 10.06 -0.84 -3.83
N ASN A 176 10.14 0.12 -2.92
CA ASN A 176 10.18 -0.15 -1.48
C ASN A 176 8.75 -0.39 -0.96
N CYS A 177 8.38 -1.65 -0.81
CA CYS A 177 7.12 -2.10 -0.21
C CYS A 177 7.26 -2.42 1.30
N THR A 178 8.41 -2.12 1.91
CA THR A 178 8.67 -2.32 3.34
C THR A 178 8.37 -1.05 4.13
N PRO A 179 8.16 -1.13 5.45
CA PRO A 179 8.05 0.05 6.29
C PRO A 179 9.41 0.69 6.64
N VAL A 180 10.52 0.22 6.06
CA VAL A 180 11.87 0.73 6.35
C VAL A 180 12.01 2.17 5.86
N GLY A 181 12.40 3.06 6.74
CA GLY A 181 12.54 4.49 6.45
C GLY A 181 11.31 5.33 6.80
N THR A 182 10.20 4.68 7.26
CA THR A 182 9.03 5.42 7.76
C THR A 182 9.28 6.02 9.16
N PHE A 183 8.62 7.14 9.45
CA PHE A 183 8.62 7.75 10.79
C PHE A 183 8.14 6.72 11.85
N PRO A 184 8.76 6.66 13.06
CA PRO A 184 9.88 7.51 13.53
C PRO A 184 11.26 7.02 13.08
N ASN A 185 11.38 5.89 12.39
CA ASN A 185 12.66 5.24 12.03
C ASN A 185 13.23 5.74 10.68
N ILE A 186 13.28 7.06 10.51
CA ILE A 186 13.63 7.74 9.24
C ILE A 186 15.09 7.57 8.80
N ASN A 187 15.97 7.14 9.71
CA ASN A 187 17.42 6.98 9.46
C ASN A 187 17.79 5.61 8.86
N TYR A 188 16.80 4.81 8.50
CA TYR A 188 17.01 3.51 7.88
C TYR A 188 16.58 3.53 6.41
N SER A 189 17.19 2.67 5.61
CA SER A 189 16.85 2.40 4.22
C SER A 189 17.00 0.91 3.93
N PRO A 190 16.34 0.36 2.92
CA PRO A 190 16.64 -1.00 2.46
C PRO A 190 18.13 -1.20 2.18
N ASP A 191 18.66 -2.37 2.55
CA ASP A 191 20.11 -2.69 2.48
C ASP A 191 20.50 -3.15 1.06
N LEU A 192 20.48 -2.20 0.11
CA LEU A 192 20.84 -2.44 -1.29
C LEU A 192 22.31 -2.15 -1.55
N PRO A 193 22.95 -2.85 -2.51
CA PRO A 193 24.25 -2.49 -3.02
C PRO A 193 24.14 -1.26 -3.94
N TYR A 194 23.94 -0.07 -3.35
CA TYR A 194 23.65 1.18 -4.06
C TYR A 194 24.70 1.56 -5.11
N ASN A 195 25.95 1.14 -4.92
CA ASN A 195 27.06 1.36 -5.85
C ASN A 195 26.98 0.52 -7.13
N LEU A 196 26.10 -0.47 -7.20
CA LEU A 196 25.86 -1.30 -8.39
C LEU A 196 24.65 -0.85 -9.20
N ILE A 197 23.84 0.07 -8.67
CA ILE A 197 22.60 0.50 -9.31
C ILE A 197 22.90 1.44 -10.47
N ASN A 198 22.29 1.16 -11.63
CA ASN A 198 22.33 2.00 -12.79
C ASN A 198 21.57 3.31 -12.56
N ASP A 199 22.12 4.46 -12.95
CA ASP A 199 21.54 5.80 -12.78
C ASP A 199 20.23 6.03 -13.54
N ARG A 200 19.93 5.20 -14.56
CA ARG A 200 18.62 5.16 -15.24
C ARG A 200 17.52 4.47 -14.45
N SER A 201 17.86 3.83 -13.32
CA SER A 201 16.87 3.17 -12.47
C SER A 201 15.96 4.18 -11.78
N ILE A 202 14.79 3.70 -11.36
CA ILE A 202 13.77 4.52 -10.71
C ILE A 202 13.53 3.98 -9.31
N PHE A 203 13.55 4.85 -8.32
CA PHE A 203 13.25 4.52 -6.92
C PHE A 203 11.83 4.96 -6.60
N PHE A 204 10.94 4.00 -6.39
CA PHE A 204 9.60 4.25 -5.92
C PHE A 204 9.47 3.77 -4.48
N ASP A 205 9.38 4.71 -3.56
CA ASP A 205 9.17 4.40 -2.14
C ASP A 205 7.67 4.48 -1.81
N LEU A 206 7.06 3.37 -1.39
CA LEU A 206 5.67 3.39 -0.94
C LEU A 206 5.51 4.08 0.42
N VAL A 207 6.61 4.36 1.12
CA VAL A 207 6.62 5.23 2.29
C VAL A 207 6.36 6.68 1.84
N TYR A 208 5.50 7.38 2.58
CA TYR A 208 5.10 8.77 2.33
C TYR A 208 5.50 9.74 3.45
N ASN A 209 5.85 9.22 4.61
CA ASN A 209 6.31 9.99 5.75
C ASN A 209 7.61 9.39 6.31
N PRO A 210 8.76 10.10 6.19
CA PRO A 210 8.91 11.47 5.69
C PRO A 210 8.67 11.60 4.18
N GLU A 211 8.46 12.84 3.71
CA GLU A 211 8.27 13.15 2.27
C GLU A 211 9.47 12.68 1.43
N GLU A 212 10.68 12.79 1.96
CA GLU A 212 11.89 12.27 1.35
C GLU A 212 12.62 11.33 2.32
N THR A 213 12.53 10.04 2.04
CA THR A 213 13.17 8.99 2.83
C THR A 213 14.68 8.89 2.56
N LEU A 214 15.40 8.20 3.44
CA LEU A 214 16.82 7.89 3.21
C LEU A 214 17.02 7.03 1.94
N PHE A 215 16.10 6.15 1.62
CA PHE A 215 16.11 5.37 0.37
C PHE A 215 16.08 6.29 -0.86
N MET A 216 15.18 7.27 -0.89
CA MET A 216 15.09 8.25 -1.97
C MET A 216 16.35 9.12 -2.05
N LYS A 217 16.88 9.60 -0.91
CA LYS A 217 18.14 10.38 -0.87
C LYS A 217 19.31 9.62 -1.48
N LYS A 218 19.42 8.32 -1.19
CA LYS A 218 20.44 7.45 -1.77
C LYS A 218 20.25 7.28 -3.27
N GLY A 219 19.01 7.13 -3.76
CA GLY A 219 18.69 7.08 -5.19
C GLY A 219 19.08 8.37 -5.91
N LYS A 220 18.70 9.54 -5.36
CA LYS A 220 19.07 10.85 -5.92
C LYS A 220 20.59 11.05 -5.98
N LYS A 221 21.34 10.57 -4.97
CA LYS A 221 22.81 10.66 -4.96
C LYS A 221 23.47 9.90 -6.10
N ILE A 222 22.83 8.84 -6.60
CA ILE A 222 23.27 8.05 -7.77
C ILE A 222 22.90 8.73 -9.09
N GLY A 223 21.94 9.66 -9.08
CA GLY A 223 21.36 10.28 -10.26
C GLY A 223 20.00 9.71 -10.68
N CYS A 224 19.47 8.73 -9.92
CA CYS A 224 18.20 8.09 -10.21
C CYS A 224 16.99 9.02 -9.96
N ARG A 225 15.94 8.82 -10.73
CA ARG A 225 14.63 9.41 -10.45
C ARG A 225 14.04 8.77 -9.19
N THR A 226 13.40 9.58 -8.33
CA THR A 226 12.80 9.10 -7.09
C THR A 226 11.38 9.60 -6.92
N ILE A 227 10.49 8.76 -6.41
CA ILE A 227 9.08 9.05 -6.17
C ILE A 227 8.69 8.48 -4.81
N ASN A 228 7.90 9.24 -4.05
CA ASN A 228 7.33 8.77 -2.77
C ASN A 228 5.92 8.21 -2.93
N GLY A 229 5.41 7.57 -1.87
CA GLY A 229 4.11 6.93 -1.85
C GLY A 229 2.90 7.85 -1.73
N TYR A 230 3.08 9.18 -1.62
CA TYR A 230 2.00 10.10 -1.29
C TYR A 230 0.86 10.10 -2.32
N GLN A 231 1.20 10.13 -3.61
CA GLN A 231 0.19 10.10 -4.68
C GLN A 231 -0.56 8.77 -4.72
N MET A 232 0.17 7.65 -4.57
CA MET A 232 -0.45 6.34 -4.48
C MET A 232 -1.43 6.25 -3.30
N LEU A 233 -1.05 6.81 -2.15
CA LEU A 233 -1.88 6.85 -0.96
C LEU A 233 -3.17 7.64 -1.19
N LYS A 234 -3.11 8.78 -1.89
CA LYS A 234 -4.30 9.57 -2.24
C LYS A 234 -5.21 8.82 -3.21
N PHE A 235 -4.66 8.31 -4.30
CA PHE A 235 -5.47 7.62 -5.31
C PHE A 235 -6.17 6.37 -4.76
N GLN A 236 -5.50 5.57 -3.91
CA GLN A 236 -6.15 4.43 -3.28
C GLN A 236 -7.24 4.85 -2.28
N ALA A 237 -7.08 5.99 -1.60
CA ALA A 237 -8.08 6.51 -0.68
C ALA A 237 -9.30 7.05 -1.43
N ASP A 238 -9.09 7.76 -2.54
CA ASP A 238 -10.19 8.21 -3.41
C ASP A 238 -10.96 7.01 -3.98
N GLU A 239 -10.27 5.98 -4.47
CA GLU A 239 -10.92 4.75 -4.96
C GLU A 239 -11.69 4.02 -3.86
N SER A 240 -11.17 3.99 -2.62
CA SER A 240 -11.91 3.44 -1.47
C SER A 240 -13.20 4.23 -1.21
N TRP A 241 -13.12 5.56 -1.31
CA TRP A 241 -14.29 6.42 -1.17
C TRP A 241 -15.33 6.18 -2.26
N ASP A 242 -14.91 6.07 -3.50
CA ASP A 242 -15.80 5.80 -4.63
C ASP A 242 -16.54 4.46 -4.45
N LEU A 243 -15.86 3.43 -3.95
CA LEU A 243 -16.48 2.15 -3.60
C LEU A 243 -17.53 2.33 -2.48
N TRP A 244 -17.22 3.08 -1.42
CA TRP A 244 -18.15 3.30 -0.31
C TRP A 244 -19.32 4.22 -0.63
N GLU A 245 -19.16 5.15 -1.54
CA GLU A 245 -20.24 6.07 -1.96
C GLU A 245 -21.27 5.37 -2.87
N ASN A 246 -20.87 4.29 -3.55
CA ASN A 246 -21.69 3.54 -4.51
C ASN A 246 -22.28 2.22 -3.96
N GLN A 247 -22.21 1.98 -2.63
CA GLN A 247 -22.81 0.83 -1.97
C GLN A 247 -24.33 0.93 -1.90
#